data_354cd16ea219341255cccb897fb67e2e
#
_entry.id   354cd16ea219341255cccb897fb67e2e
#
_cell.length_a   1.000
_cell.length_b   1.000
_cell.length_c   1.000
_cell.angle_alpha   90.00
_cell.angle_beta   90.00
_cell.angle_gamma   90.00
#
_symmetry.space_group_name_H-M   'P 1'
#
loop_
_entity.id
_entity.type
_entity.pdbx_description
1 polymer ?
#
loop_
_entity_poly.entity_id
_entity_poly.type
_entity_poly.pdbx_seq_one_letter_code
_entity_poly.pdbx_strand_id
1 'polypeptide(L)'
;VILMPSSSLTITCEARFSTEAYVEVRRGAKLTVDGALLTNLCPDNFWPGIQVWGNPGKLQPDPSNGITGINDAGIVQVINGSTIQHARTAISTGAWALGGSNAWANFGGAVYCENSSFVDNRRAIEFMKYNYPNKSKIINCIFSENGNYVDNSIGVTIWECNDITFIRNTFRFLDIAGIFGVDFGAKIYD
;
A
#
# COMPACT_ATOMS: atom_id res chain seq x y z
N VAL A 1 -6.13 -13.53 -3.74
CA VAL A 1 -5.24 -13.58 -4.93
C VAL A 1 -3.80 -13.56 -4.45
N ILE A 2 -2.97 -14.49 -4.93
CA ILE A 2 -1.54 -14.55 -4.59
C ILE A 2 -0.73 -14.43 -5.87
N LEU A 3 0.11 -13.39 -5.95
CA LEU A 3 1.06 -13.19 -7.04
C LEU A 3 2.41 -13.78 -6.65
N MET A 4 2.82 -14.80 -7.37
CA MET A 4 4.08 -15.51 -7.17
C MET A 4 5.27 -14.77 -7.80
N PRO A 5 6.51 -15.05 -7.40
CA PRO A 5 7.69 -14.47 -8.04
C PRO A 5 7.63 -14.56 -9.57
N SER A 6 8.08 -13.53 -10.25
CA SER A 6 8.05 -13.36 -11.71
C SER A 6 6.66 -13.22 -12.34
N SER A 7 5.58 -13.13 -11.54
CA SER A 7 4.25 -12.84 -12.07
C SER A 7 3.95 -11.33 -12.07
N SER A 8 3.11 -10.93 -13.00
CA SER A 8 2.56 -9.58 -13.07
C SER A 8 1.06 -9.66 -13.31
N LEU A 9 0.30 -8.84 -12.58
CA LEU A 9 -1.14 -8.66 -12.76
C LEU A 9 -1.44 -7.18 -12.93
N THR A 10 -2.25 -6.84 -13.94
CA THR A 10 -2.82 -5.51 -14.07
C THR A 10 -4.34 -5.59 -13.92
N ILE A 11 -4.89 -4.76 -13.05
CA ILE A 11 -6.33 -4.61 -12.84
C ILE A 11 -6.74 -3.26 -13.43
N THR A 12 -7.65 -3.30 -14.42
CA THR A 12 -8.12 -2.12 -15.18
C THR A 12 -9.61 -1.87 -15.04
N CYS A 13 -10.28 -2.64 -14.19
CA CYS A 13 -11.73 -2.55 -13.96
C CYS A 13 -12.03 -2.66 -12.46
N GLU A 14 -13.30 -2.58 -12.12
CA GLU A 14 -13.75 -2.77 -10.74
C GLU A 14 -13.47 -4.21 -10.28
N ALA A 15 -12.89 -4.33 -9.08
CA ALA A 15 -12.71 -5.59 -8.37
C ALA A 15 -13.26 -5.48 -6.95
N ARG A 16 -14.11 -6.45 -6.56
CA ARG A 16 -14.75 -6.50 -5.24
C ARG A 16 -14.22 -7.67 -4.43
N PHE A 17 -13.93 -7.41 -3.17
CA PHE A 17 -13.33 -8.38 -2.25
C PHE A 17 -14.23 -8.64 -1.05
N SER A 18 -14.36 -9.89 -0.65
CA SER A 18 -15.02 -10.27 0.61
C SER A 18 -14.14 -9.90 1.81
N THR A 19 -14.71 -10.02 3.01
CA THR A 19 -14.00 -9.76 4.28
C THR A 19 -12.79 -10.64 4.55
N GLU A 20 -12.70 -11.76 3.85
CA GLU A 20 -11.59 -12.74 3.97
C GLU A 20 -10.63 -12.67 2.77
N ALA A 21 -11.00 -11.97 1.71
CA ALA A 21 -10.24 -11.93 0.48
C ALA A 21 -9.21 -10.79 0.50
N TYR A 22 -7.96 -11.13 0.27
CA TYR A 22 -6.86 -10.15 0.15
C TYR A 22 -6.01 -10.42 -1.10
N VAL A 23 -5.19 -9.44 -1.45
CA VAL A 23 -4.18 -9.59 -2.50
C VAL A 23 -2.80 -9.68 -1.86
N GLU A 24 -2.03 -10.68 -2.22
CA GLU A 24 -0.66 -10.87 -1.77
C GLU A 24 0.29 -10.75 -2.95
N VAL A 25 1.19 -9.77 -2.88
CA VAL A 25 2.21 -9.52 -3.89
C VAL A 25 3.54 -9.95 -3.32
N ARG A 26 3.98 -11.15 -3.66
CA ARG A 26 5.24 -11.74 -3.17
C ARG A 26 6.46 -11.05 -3.78
N ARG A 27 7.63 -11.31 -3.20
CA ARG A 27 8.93 -10.85 -3.74
C ARG A 27 9.07 -11.23 -5.20
N GLY A 28 9.51 -10.28 -6.03
CA GLY A 28 9.65 -10.50 -7.46
C GLY A 28 8.34 -10.52 -8.25
N ALA A 29 7.20 -10.24 -7.61
CA ALA A 29 5.92 -10.08 -8.28
C ALA A 29 5.53 -8.60 -8.39
N LYS A 30 4.64 -8.29 -9.32
CA LYS A 30 4.11 -6.94 -9.54
C LYS A 30 2.60 -6.96 -9.65
N LEU A 31 1.95 -6.04 -8.94
CA LEU A 31 0.56 -5.65 -9.14
C LEU A 31 0.50 -4.23 -9.68
N THR A 32 -0.27 -4.01 -10.72
CA THR A 32 -0.64 -2.68 -11.21
C THR A 32 -2.15 -2.52 -11.12
N VAL A 33 -2.60 -1.47 -10.43
CA VAL A 33 -3.99 -1.01 -10.42
C VAL A 33 -4.02 0.23 -11.30
N ASP A 34 -4.66 0.13 -12.46
CA ASP A 34 -4.58 1.12 -13.54
C ASP A 34 -5.97 1.60 -13.93
N GLY A 35 -6.37 2.79 -13.50
CA GLY A 35 -7.68 3.35 -13.74
C GLY A 35 -8.82 2.52 -13.12
N ALA A 36 -8.55 1.72 -12.09
CA ALA A 36 -9.46 0.72 -11.55
C ALA A 36 -10.01 1.10 -10.17
N LEU A 37 -11.11 0.47 -9.80
CA LEU A 37 -11.69 0.54 -8.47
C LEU A 37 -11.51 -0.79 -7.74
N LEU A 38 -10.81 -0.77 -6.59
CA LEU A 38 -10.75 -1.90 -5.67
C LEU A 38 -11.58 -1.58 -4.43
N THR A 39 -12.56 -2.43 -4.12
CA THR A 39 -13.50 -2.16 -3.03
C THR A 39 -13.97 -3.46 -2.36
N ASN A 40 -14.75 -3.30 -1.29
CA ASN A 40 -15.43 -4.39 -0.61
C ASN A 40 -16.61 -4.94 -1.43
N LEU A 41 -16.93 -6.20 -1.21
CA LEU A 41 -18.12 -6.84 -1.80
C LEU A 41 -19.39 -6.47 -1.02
N CYS A 42 -19.29 -6.36 0.31
CA CYS A 42 -20.39 -6.06 1.22
C CYS A 42 -20.21 -4.65 1.80
N PRO A 43 -21.20 -3.76 1.68
CA PRO A 43 -21.06 -2.33 2.02
C PRO A 43 -20.58 -2.06 3.45
N ASP A 44 -21.02 -2.85 4.42
CA ASP A 44 -20.76 -2.59 5.85
C ASP A 44 -19.47 -3.27 6.39
N ASN A 45 -18.66 -3.85 5.51
CA ASN A 45 -17.49 -4.62 5.92
C ASN A 45 -16.24 -4.22 5.15
N PHE A 46 -15.10 -4.16 5.84
CA PHE A 46 -13.80 -3.92 5.23
C PHE A 46 -13.21 -5.21 4.67
N TRP A 47 -12.63 -5.13 3.48
CA TRP A 47 -11.74 -6.18 3.01
C TRP A 47 -10.32 -5.97 3.58
N PRO A 48 -9.49 -7.00 3.71
CA PRO A 48 -8.16 -6.88 4.33
C PRO A 48 -7.19 -5.95 3.62
N GLY A 49 -7.26 -5.85 2.28
CA GLY A 49 -6.37 -5.03 1.47
C GLY A 49 -5.30 -5.82 0.72
N ILE A 50 -4.21 -5.12 0.38
CA ILE A 50 -3.08 -5.61 -0.40
C ILE A 50 -1.86 -5.74 0.51
N GLN A 51 -1.22 -6.91 0.54
CA GLN A 51 0.04 -7.16 1.23
C GLN A 51 1.18 -7.22 0.22
N VAL A 52 2.18 -6.38 0.40
CA VAL A 52 3.34 -6.31 -0.51
C VAL A 52 4.57 -6.79 0.25
N TRP A 53 5.08 -7.94 -0.13
CA TRP A 53 6.22 -8.55 0.53
C TRP A 53 7.53 -7.94 0.07
N GLY A 54 8.44 -7.70 0.99
CA GLY A 54 9.78 -7.23 0.72
C GLY A 54 10.87 -8.15 1.26
N ASN A 55 12.09 -7.71 1.13
CA ASN A 55 13.26 -8.34 1.72
C ASN A 55 13.97 -7.31 2.60
N PRO A 56 13.84 -7.39 3.94
CA PRO A 56 14.44 -6.40 4.85
C PRO A 56 15.98 -6.40 4.83
N GLY A 57 16.60 -7.40 4.22
CA GLY A 57 18.06 -7.51 4.06
C GLY A 57 18.60 -7.02 2.72
N LYS A 58 17.77 -6.44 1.85
CA LYS A 58 18.18 -5.97 0.51
C LYS A 58 17.57 -4.61 0.17
N LEU A 59 18.26 -3.87 -0.70
CA LEU A 59 17.73 -2.63 -1.27
C LEU A 59 16.50 -2.90 -2.14
N GLN A 60 15.49 -2.05 -1.98
CA GLN A 60 14.32 -2.08 -2.86
C GLN A 60 14.67 -1.66 -4.28
N PRO A 61 14.03 -2.24 -5.30
CA PRO A 61 14.01 -1.68 -6.65
C PRO A 61 13.24 -0.35 -6.65
N ASP A 62 13.43 0.48 -7.66
CA ASP A 62 12.58 1.66 -7.86
C ASP A 62 11.19 1.21 -8.36
N PRO A 63 10.13 1.37 -7.56
CA PRO A 63 8.82 0.86 -7.92
C PRO A 63 8.17 1.63 -9.09
N SER A 64 8.63 2.84 -9.41
CA SER A 64 8.13 3.60 -10.56
C SER A 64 8.48 2.92 -11.90
N ASN A 65 9.60 2.23 -11.97
CA ASN A 65 10.01 1.49 -13.17
C ASN A 65 9.27 0.15 -13.33
N GLY A 66 8.67 -0.34 -12.26
CA GLY A 66 7.95 -1.62 -12.24
C GLY A 66 8.82 -2.85 -12.51
N ILE A 67 10.13 -2.72 -12.39
CA ILE A 67 11.09 -3.82 -12.54
C ILE A 67 11.50 -4.30 -11.14
N THR A 68 11.43 -5.59 -10.92
CA THR A 68 11.82 -6.21 -9.65
C THR A 68 12.68 -7.44 -9.90
N GLY A 69 13.68 -7.63 -9.06
CA GLY A 69 14.45 -8.88 -9.01
C GLY A 69 13.64 -9.99 -8.33
N ILE A 70 13.91 -11.24 -8.69
CA ILE A 70 13.11 -12.40 -8.28
C ILE A 70 12.94 -12.53 -6.75
N ASN A 71 13.90 -12.04 -5.96
CA ASN A 71 13.89 -12.19 -4.51
C ASN A 71 14.01 -10.88 -3.73
N ASP A 72 13.81 -9.74 -4.36
CA ASP A 72 14.09 -8.45 -3.72
C ASP A 72 12.85 -7.89 -3.01
N ALA A 73 11.88 -7.40 -3.78
CA ALA A 73 10.61 -6.91 -3.26
C ALA A 73 9.48 -7.20 -4.23
N GLY A 74 8.26 -7.34 -3.71
CA GLY A 74 7.05 -7.16 -4.48
C GLY A 74 6.86 -5.66 -4.76
N ILE A 75 6.21 -5.35 -5.86
CA ILE A 75 5.88 -3.99 -6.26
C ILE A 75 4.37 -3.86 -6.43
N VAL A 76 3.82 -2.80 -5.84
CA VAL A 76 2.46 -2.34 -6.14
C VAL A 76 2.53 -0.96 -6.79
N GLN A 77 1.86 -0.83 -7.93
CA GLN A 77 1.61 0.46 -8.59
C GLN A 77 0.10 0.75 -8.57
N VAL A 78 -0.28 1.97 -8.17
CA VAL A 78 -1.66 2.47 -8.21
C VAL A 78 -1.64 3.78 -8.99
N ILE A 79 -2.19 3.76 -10.19
CA ILE A 79 -1.99 4.83 -11.18
C ILE A 79 -3.27 5.20 -11.92
N ASN A 80 -3.23 6.32 -12.65
CA ASN A 80 -4.22 6.72 -13.65
C ASN A 80 -5.66 6.87 -13.11
N GLY A 81 -5.82 7.51 -11.95
CA GLY A 81 -7.14 7.74 -11.37
C GLY A 81 -7.73 6.53 -10.66
N SER A 82 -6.91 5.54 -10.31
CA SER A 82 -7.35 4.38 -9.54
C SER A 82 -7.88 4.77 -8.17
N THR A 83 -8.84 4.02 -7.67
CA THR A 83 -9.36 4.17 -6.30
C THR A 83 -9.26 2.86 -5.55
N ILE A 84 -8.71 2.91 -4.32
CA ILE A 84 -8.77 1.80 -3.37
C ILE A 84 -9.59 2.28 -2.17
N GLN A 85 -10.67 1.56 -1.88
CA GLN A 85 -11.57 1.96 -0.80
C GLN A 85 -12.06 0.80 0.06
N HIS A 86 -12.56 1.13 1.26
CA HIS A 86 -13.19 0.23 2.23
C HIS A 86 -12.28 -0.93 2.64
N ALA A 87 -10.97 -0.69 2.73
CA ALA A 87 -10.01 -1.67 3.21
C ALA A 87 -9.64 -1.44 4.69
N ARG A 88 -9.31 -2.51 5.39
CA ARG A 88 -8.67 -2.40 6.73
C ARG A 88 -7.31 -1.73 6.61
N THR A 89 -6.49 -2.17 5.66
CA THR A 89 -5.26 -1.52 5.25
C THR A 89 -5.14 -1.66 3.74
N ALA A 90 -5.39 -0.58 2.99
CA ALA A 90 -5.46 -0.69 1.53
C ALA A 90 -4.16 -1.25 0.94
N ILE A 91 -2.99 -0.76 1.41
CA ILE A 91 -1.69 -1.33 1.07
C ILE A 91 -0.82 -1.44 2.33
N SER A 92 -0.32 -2.64 2.64
CA SER A 92 0.68 -2.87 3.69
C SER A 92 1.97 -3.43 3.10
N THR A 93 3.13 -2.85 3.46
CA THR A 93 4.44 -3.32 2.99
C THR A 93 5.00 -4.46 3.84
N GLY A 94 4.17 -5.47 4.10
CA GLY A 94 4.48 -6.61 4.93
C GLY A 94 3.58 -7.81 4.69
N ALA A 95 3.86 -8.90 5.36
CA ALA A 95 3.20 -10.20 5.21
C ALA A 95 2.35 -10.53 6.45
N TRP A 96 1.38 -9.70 6.79
CA TRP A 96 0.57 -9.86 8.01
C TRP A 96 -0.14 -11.20 8.13
N ALA A 97 -0.57 -11.77 7.01
CA ALA A 97 -1.24 -13.07 7.00
C ALA A 97 -0.38 -14.21 7.57
N LEU A 98 0.95 -14.06 7.57
CA LEU A 98 1.85 -15.08 8.09
C LEU A 98 2.01 -15.03 9.62
N GLY A 99 1.83 -13.86 10.23
CA GLY A 99 2.03 -13.63 11.67
C GLY A 99 3.47 -13.80 12.16
N GLY A 100 3.77 -13.23 13.31
CA GLY A 100 5.04 -13.41 14.04
C GLY A 100 6.29 -13.09 13.22
N SER A 101 7.35 -13.86 13.44
CA SER A 101 8.65 -13.68 12.77
C SER A 101 8.59 -13.84 11.25
N ASN A 102 7.65 -14.63 10.74
CA ASN A 102 7.46 -14.80 9.30
C ASN A 102 6.94 -13.52 8.63
N ALA A 103 6.10 -12.76 9.32
CA ALA A 103 5.67 -11.45 8.83
C ALA A 103 6.87 -10.50 8.69
N TRP A 104 7.72 -10.41 9.71
CA TRP A 104 8.88 -9.51 9.74
C TRP A 104 9.93 -9.85 8.68
N ALA A 105 10.13 -11.12 8.41
CA ALA A 105 11.05 -11.56 7.36
C ALA A 105 10.64 -11.08 5.96
N ASN A 106 9.40 -10.62 5.79
CA ASN A 106 8.85 -10.17 4.52
C ASN A 106 8.46 -8.68 4.50
N PHE A 107 8.99 -7.87 5.42
CA PHE A 107 8.82 -6.42 5.37
C PHE A 107 9.66 -5.78 4.26
N GLY A 108 9.29 -4.57 3.83
CA GLY A 108 10.01 -3.81 2.83
C GLY A 108 9.49 -3.98 1.40
N GLY A 109 8.21 -4.24 1.22
CA GLY A 109 7.55 -4.15 -0.08
C GLY A 109 7.61 -2.71 -0.63
N ALA A 110 7.63 -2.54 -1.94
CA ALA A 110 7.78 -1.25 -2.61
C ALA A 110 6.46 -0.77 -3.22
N VAL A 111 6.13 0.52 -3.04
CA VAL A 111 4.86 1.11 -3.44
C VAL A 111 5.10 2.33 -4.32
N TYR A 112 4.40 2.41 -5.44
CA TYR A 112 4.29 3.58 -6.27
C TYR A 112 2.83 3.96 -6.45
N CYS A 113 2.44 5.12 -5.99
CA CYS A 113 1.09 5.64 -6.21
C CYS A 113 1.19 6.99 -6.91
N GLU A 114 0.41 7.16 -7.97
CA GLU A 114 0.36 8.41 -8.71
C GLU A 114 -1.06 8.70 -9.19
N ASN A 115 -1.52 9.95 -9.02
CA ASN A 115 -2.82 10.44 -9.50
C ASN A 115 -3.99 9.50 -9.10
N SER A 116 -4.02 9.08 -7.85
CA SER A 116 -4.95 8.04 -7.38
C SER A 116 -5.57 8.40 -6.03
N SER A 117 -6.61 7.68 -5.63
CA SER A 117 -7.37 7.98 -4.43
C SER A 117 -7.46 6.78 -3.47
N PHE A 118 -7.37 7.08 -2.19
CA PHE A 118 -7.59 6.15 -1.09
C PHE A 118 -8.75 6.69 -0.24
N VAL A 119 -9.90 6.02 -0.29
CA VAL A 119 -11.17 6.53 0.25
C VAL A 119 -11.73 5.57 1.28
N ASP A 120 -12.18 6.07 2.41
CA ASP A 120 -12.89 5.29 3.44
C ASP A 120 -12.12 4.01 3.87
N ASN A 121 -10.80 4.11 3.99
CA ASN A 121 -9.95 3.04 4.51
C ASN A 121 -9.61 3.30 5.98
N ARG A 122 -9.54 2.26 6.82
CA ARG A 122 -9.02 2.44 8.19
C ARG A 122 -7.56 2.89 8.16
N ARG A 123 -6.76 2.31 7.28
CA ARG A 123 -5.43 2.79 6.89
C ARG A 123 -5.31 2.72 5.38
N ALA A 124 -4.88 3.81 4.75
CA ALA A 124 -4.68 3.76 3.34
C ALA A 124 -3.35 3.05 2.99
N ILE A 125 -2.24 3.51 3.55
CA ILE A 125 -0.95 2.84 3.32
C ILE A 125 -0.23 2.64 4.66
N GLU A 126 0.33 1.46 4.87
CA GLU A 126 1.12 1.13 6.03
C GLU A 126 2.51 0.65 5.61
N PHE A 127 3.52 1.46 5.94
CA PHE A 127 4.93 1.12 5.75
C PHE A 127 5.48 0.46 7.00
N MET A 128 6.00 -0.74 6.83
CA MET A 128 6.60 -1.53 7.89
C MET A 128 8.10 -1.32 7.97
N LYS A 129 8.70 -1.66 9.11
CA LYS A 129 10.13 -1.54 9.39
C LYS A 129 10.99 -1.97 8.21
N TYR A 130 11.90 -1.06 7.80
CA TYR A 130 12.82 -1.33 6.72
C TYR A 130 14.14 -0.58 6.95
N ASN A 131 15.25 -1.31 6.97
CA ASN A 131 16.56 -0.77 7.40
C ASN A 131 17.34 -0.01 6.32
N TYR A 132 16.85 0.01 5.08
CA TYR A 132 17.45 0.73 3.96
C TYR A 132 16.58 1.90 3.52
N PRO A 133 17.13 2.84 2.72
CA PRO A 133 16.31 3.90 2.10
C PRO A 133 15.13 3.32 1.34
N ASN A 134 13.92 3.68 1.74
CA ASN A 134 12.70 3.23 1.08
C ASN A 134 12.53 3.97 -0.26
N LYS A 135 12.29 3.22 -1.33
CA LYS A 135 12.13 3.76 -2.68
C LYS A 135 10.68 4.07 -3.06
N SER A 136 9.75 3.86 -2.13
CA SER A 136 8.33 4.13 -2.37
C SER A 136 8.07 5.62 -2.61
N LYS A 137 7.15 5.90 -3.54
CA LYS A 137 6.77 7.26 -3.93
C LYS A 137 5.26 7.36 -3.99
N ILE A 138 4.72 8.39 -3.38
CA ILE A 138 3.30 8.72 -3.35
C ILE A 138 3.15 10.13 -3.93
N ILE A 139 2.55 10.25 -5.10
CA ILE A 139 2.55 11.47 -5.90
C ILE A 139 1.12 11.84 -6.29
N ASN A 140 0.72 13.07 -5.97
CA ASN A 140 -0.56 13.63 -6.38
C ASN A 140 -1.75 12.71 -6.05
N CYS A 141 -1.72 12.10 -4.86
CA CYS A 141 -2.77 11.21 -4.37
C CYS A 141 -3.68 11.91 -3.36
N ILE A 142 -4.93 11.44 -3.27
CA ILE A 142 -5.92 11.90 -2.32
C ILE A 142 -6.19 10.81 -1.30
N PHE A 143 -6.08 11.18 -0.02
CA PHE A 143 -6.43 10.34 1.12
C PHE A 143 -7.62 11.01 1.82
N SER A 144 -8.77 10.35 1.82
CA SER A 144 -9.98 10.97 2.35
C SER A 144 -10.93 9.97 2.99
N GLU A 145 -11.76 10.51 3.87
CA GLU A 145 -12.96 9.86 4.34
C GLU A 145 -14.19 10.65 3.91
N ASN A 146 -15.25 9.96 3.51
CA ASN A 146 -16.52 10.55 3.08
C ASN A 146 -17.56 10.52 4.21
N GLY A 147 -17.16 10.97 5.41
CA GLY A 147 -18.02 11.14 6.58
C GLY A 147 -18.50 9.85 7.23
N ASN A 148 -18.15 9.65 8.48
CA ASN A 148 -18.64 8.62 9.41
C ASN A 148 -18.63 7.14 8.93
N TYR A 149 -17.92 6.81 7.88
CA TYR A 149 -17.80 5.43 7.41
C TYR A 149 -16.77 4.63 8.22
N VAL A 150 -15.74 5.28 8.66
CA VAL A 150 -14.60 4.64 9.33
C VAL A 150 -14.29 5.35 10.64
N ASP A 151 -14.31 4.62 11.74
CA ASP A 151 -13.74 5.13 12.99
C ASP A 151 -12.21 4.98 12.99
N ASN A 152 -11.50 6.02 13.41
CA ASN A 152 -10.04 6.05 13.57
C ASN A 152 -9.27 5.92 12.24
N SER A 153 -9.70 6.61 11.20
CA SER A 153 -9.04 6.62 9.89
C SER A 153 -7.66 7.28 9.91
N ILE A 154 -6.70 6.69 9.22
CA ILE A 154 -5.34 7.20 9.04
C ILE A 154 -4.96 7.10 7.55
N GLY A 155 -4.42 8.18 7.00
CA GLY A 155 -3.91 8.17 5.63
C GLY A 155 -2.71 7.25 5.47
N VAL A 156 -1.59 7.58 6.10
CA VAL A 156 -0.36 6.79 6.01
C VAL A 156 0.20 6.50 7.40
N THR A 157 0.55 5.26 7.66
CA THR A 157 1.27 4.85 8.86
C THR A 157 2.68 4.42 8.49
N ILE A 158 3.70 4.86 9.26
CA ILE A 158 5.11 4.56 9.01
C ILE A 158 5.77 4.06 10.29
N TRP A 159 6.30 2.84 10.25
CA TRP A 159 6.98 2.20 11.37
C TRP A 159 8.46 1.99 11.03
N GLU A 160 9.37 2.66 11.74
CA GLU A 160 10.84 2.48 11.62
C GLU A 160 11.32 2.37 10.15
N CYS A 161 10.90 3.34 9.33
CA CYS A 161 11.17 3.34 7.89
C CYS A 161 11.53 4.74 7.42
N ASN A 162 12.56 4.89 6.56
CA ASN A 162 13.07 6.17 6.12
C ASN A 162 13.00 6.35 4.60
N ASP A 163 13.11 7.61 4.15
CA ASP A 163 13.23 8.03 2.75
C ASP A 163 11.99 7.82 1.86
N ILE A 164 10.82 7.54 2.41
CA ILE A 164 9.57 7.53 1.64
C ILE A 164 9.33 8.92 1.08
N THR A 165 8.97 9.01 -0.19
CA THR A 165 8.75 10.30 -0.87
C THR A 165 7.27 10.59 -1.07
N PHE A 166 6.81 11.74 -0.60
CA PHE A 166 5.46 12.27 -0.79
C PHE A 166 5.53 13.57 -1.58
N ILE A 167 4.78 13.67 -2.68
CA ILE A 167 4.75 14.86 -3.55
C ILE A 167 3.31 15.25 -3.82
N ARG A 168 2.91 16.48 -3.48
CA ARG A 168 1.59 17.08 -3.78
C ARG A 168 0.40 16.20 -3.40
N ASN A 169 0.45 15.56 -2.23
CA ASN A 169 -0.67 14.73 -1.77
C ASN A 169 -1.65 15.55 -0.94
N THR A 170 -2.92 15.17 -1.01
CA THR A 170 -4.00 15.79 -0.23
C THR A 170 -4.51 14.80 0.82
N PHE A 171 -4.57 15.24 2.07
CA PHE A 171 -5.15 14.51 3.19
C PHE A 171 -6.34 15.33 3.72
N ARG A 172 -7.53 14.72 3.79
CA ARG A 172 -8.74 15.42 4.22
C ARG A 172 -9.74 14.51 4.92
N PHE A 173 -10.40 15.06 5.94
CA PHE A 173 -11.46 14.39 6.69
C PHE A 173 -11.03 13.10 7.42
N LEU A 174 -9.75 12.92 7.68
CA LEU A 174 -9.22 11.76 8.40
C LEU A 174 -9.29 12.01 9.92
N ASP A 175 -9.72 10.99 10.69
CA ASP A 175 -9.97 11.13 12.12
C ASP A 175 -8.70 11.34 12.95
N ILE A 176 -7.65 10.59 12.65
CA ILE A 176 -6.44 10.59 13.48
C ILE A 176 -5.33 11.42 12.85
N ALA A 177 -4.90 11.06 11.65
CA ALA A 177 -3.77 11.70 11.01
C ALA A 177 -3.72 11.49 9.49
N GLY A 178 -3.21 12.49 8.77
CA GLY A 178 -2.77 12.31 7.38
C GLY A 178 -1.59 11.35 7.31
N ILE A 179 -0.52 11.64 8.09
CA ILE A 179 0.64 10.77 8.24
C ILE A 179 0.90 10.58 9.74
N PHE A 180 0.97 9.33 10.17
CA PHE A 180 1.34 8.92 11.52
C PHE A 180 2.57 8.02 11.45
N GLY A 181 3.55 8.26 12.31
CA GLY A 181 4.75 7.42 12.27
C GLY A 181 5.52 7.39 13.58
N VAL A 182 6.32 6.33 13.74
CA VAL A 182 7.23 6.13 14.85
C VAL A 182 8.62 5.83 14.29
N ASP A 183 9.62 6.62 14.70
CA ASP A 183 11.02 6.49 14.27
C ASP A 183 11.15 6.44 12.73
N PHE A 184 10.70 7.49 12.07
CA PHE A 184 10.64 7.54 10.61
C PHE A 184 11.24 8.81 10.02
N GLY A 185 11.65 8.72 8.75
CA GLY A 185 12.00 9.87 7.91
C GLY A 185 11.23 9.84 6.59
N ALA A 186 10.61 10.96 6.25
CA ALA A 186 9.91 11.12 4.97
C ALA A 186 10.40 12.38 4.26
N LYS A 187 10.35 12.35 2.93
CA LYS A 187 10.61 13.50 2.05
C LYS A 187 9.25 14.00 1.57
N ILE A 188 8.85 15.18 2.02
CA ILE A 188 7.55 15.77 1.67
C ILE A 188 7.79 17.00 0.82
N TYR A 189 7.19 17.04 -0.35
CA TYR A 189 7.29 18.13 -1.31
C TYR A 189 5.90 18.60 -1.72
N ASP A 190 5.78 19.92 -1.91
CA ASP A 190 4.59 20.55 -2.47
C ASP A 190 4.76 20.80 -3.99
#